data_c427685980aebc921e80e6938fbd1ea5
#
_entry.id   c427685980aebc921e80e6938fbd1ea5
#
_cell.length_a   1.000
_cell.length_b   1.000
_cell.length_c   1.000
_cell.angle_alpha   90.00
_cell.angle_beta   90.00
_cell.angle_gamma   90.00
#
_symmetry.space_group_name_H-M   'P 1'
#
loop_
_entity.id
_entity.type
_entity.pdbx_description
1 polymer ?
#
loop_
_entity_poly.entity_id
_entity_poly.type
_entity_poly.pdbx_seq_one_letter_code
_entity_poly.pdbx_strand_id
1 'polypeptide(L)'
;MYGILNKKIPAIAKQLKIEKTPIKEDAGYRVLLGAFNTYNIKGEFYRLDDPDRLLNDKTLLADRYKNGLLKSEWDHPDVSGLPPEAARERYLYIDPNRTCNQITKVEFFTTNIKEEGWDLPIILVIGWVVPIPVFGDKLEQLLKDPNINVAYSVRVINLKPKLINGIKVKDVLDVITWDYVSEPGIYTSTQWMAGGLKPRSSEVSSEGLCIDGRCPITRSKSSVSTESVLNTDDSNETIKKYKEIIDRELRKRGSAFSEWVI
;
A
#
# COMPACT_ATOMS: atom_id res chain seq x y z
N MET A 1 3.90 -8.40 -19.51
CA MET A 1 2.52 -7.96 -19.78
C MET A 1 2.14 -6.78 -18.87
N TYR A 2 2.88 -5.67 -18.94
CA TYR A 2 2.71 -4.48 -18.07
C TYR A 2 2.38 -3.22 -18.90
N GLY A 3 1.88 -3.41 -20.14
CA GLY A 3 1.96 -2.38 -21.17
C GLY A 3 0.82 -1.37 -21.25
N ILE A 4 -0.39 -1.65 -20.78
CA ILE A 4 -1.55 -0.76 -21.00
C ILE A 4 -1.65 0.29 -19.89
N LEU A 5 -1.40 -0.09 -18.66
CA LEU A 5 -1.36 0.79 -17.49
C LEU A 5 -0.39 1.97 -17.68
N ASN A 6 0.77 1.68 -18.20
CA ASN A 6 1.87 2.64 -18.28
C ASN A 6 1.61 3.83 -19.22
N LYS A 7 0.65 3.72 -20.16
CA LYS A 7 0.36 4.78 -21.13
C LYS A 7 -0.84 5.66 -20.74
N LYS A 8 -1.81 5.11 -20.03
CA LYS A 8 -3.06 5.79 -19.72
C LYS A 8 -3.11 6.40 -18.32
N ILE A 9 -2.49 5.77 -17.33
CA ILE A 9 -2.47 6.29 -15.95
C ILE A 9 -1.81 7.66 -15.84
N PRO A 10 -0.69 7.97 -16.51
CA PRO A 10 -0.10 9.30 -16.46
C PRO A 10 -1.07 10.42 -16.90
N ALA A 11 -1.89 10.15 -17.91
CA ALA A 11 -2.88 11.12 -18.36
C ALA A 11 -3.98 11.35 -17.32
N ILE A 12 -4.45 10.27 -16.66
CA ILE A 12 -5.44 10.36 -15.59
C ILE A 12 -4.83 11.03 -14.34
N ALA A 13 -3.62 10.67 -13.95
CA ALA A 13 -2.94 11.29 -12.83
C ALA A 13 -2.78 12.81 -13.05
N LYS A 14 -2.43 13.23 -14.26
CA LYS A 14 -2.39 14.64 -14.63
C LYS A 14 -3.77 15.31 -14.53
N GLN A 15 -4.82 14.65 -15.01
CA GLN A 15 -6.20 15.12 -14.87
C GLN A 15 -6.60 15.29 -13.41
N LEU A 16 -6.14 14.37 -12.54
CA LEU A 16 -6.34 14.41 -11.11
C LEU A 16 -5.39 15.35 -10.37
N LYS A 17 -4.60 16.14 -11.10
CA LYS A 17 -3.60 17.07 -10.53
C LYS A 17 -2.59 16.40 -9.58
N ILE A 18 -2.20 15.18 -9.90
CA ILE A 18 -1.10 14.52 -9.20
C ILE A 18 0.18 14.93 -9.92
N GLU A 19 0.99 15.70 -9.24
CA GLU A 19 2.22 16.27 -9.77
C GLU A 19 3.45 15.46 -9.35
N LYS A 20 4.52 15.55 -10.14
CA LYS A 20 5.82 14.96 -9.82
C LYS A 20 6.35 15.46 -8.47
N THR A 21 6.19 16.74 -8.22
CA THR A 21 6.37 17.36 -6.90
C THR A 21 4.99 17.62 -6.32
N PRO A 22 4.60 16.92 -5.24
CA PRO A 22 3.27 17.06 -4.69
C PRO A 22 2.94 18.49 -4.28
N ILE A 23 1.74 18.94 -4.65
CA ILE A 23 1.25 20.26 -4.25
C ILE A 23 0.76 20.19 -2.81
N LYS A 24 1.17 21.15 -1.99
CA LYS A 24 0.66 21.33 -0.63
C LYS A 24 -0.66 22.09 -0.69
N GLU A 25 -1.72 21.46 -0.22
CA GLU A 25 -3.06 22.02 -0.04
C GLU A 25 -3.37 22.15 1.46
N ASP A 26 -4.52 22.69 1.85
CA ASP A 26 -4.91 22.85 3.26
C ASP A 26 -4.93 21.50 4.02
N ALA A 27 -5.32 20.41 3.34
CA ALA A 27 -5.36 19.07 3.90
C ALA A 27 -3.97 18.36 3.93
N GLY A 28 -2.92 18.95 3.37
CA GLY A 28 -1.59 18.36 3.27
C GLY A 28 -1.06 18.25 1.83
N TYR A 29 0.01 17.50 1.66
CA TYR A 29 0.55 17.19 0.33
C TYR A 29 -0.35 16.17 -0.37
N ARG A 30 -0.84 16.50 -1.56
CA ARG A 30 -1.66 15.60 -2.36
C ARG A 30 -0.77 14.60 -3.09
N VAL A 31 -0.93 13.31 -2.80
CA VAL A 31 -0.07 12.23 -3.30
C VAL A 31 -0.90 11.07 -3.85
N LEU A 32 -0.30 10.28 -4.72
CA LEU A 32 -0.83 8.99 -5.12
C LEU A 32 -0.35 7.92 -4.13
N LEU A 33 -1.27 7.39 -3.33
CA LEU A 33 -0.97 6.36 -2.31
C LEU A 33 -0.87 4.96 -2.91
N GLY A 34 -1.61 4.68 -3.99
CA GLY A 34 -1.65 3.36 -4.58
C GLY A 34 -2.72 3.16 -5.63
N ALA A 35 -2.92 1.90 -5.97
CA ALA A 35 -4.01 1.48 -6.84
C ALA A 35 -4.49 0.09 -6.47
N PHE A 36 -5.76 -0.21 -6.84
CA PHE A 36 -6.33 -1.55 -6.79
C PHE A 36 -6.83 -1.97 -8.18
N ASN A 37 -7.19 -3.22 -8.31
CA ASN A 37 -7.56 -3.87 -9.57
C ASN A 37 -6.42 -3.78 -10.59
N THR A 38 -5.20 -3.98 -10.11
CA THR A 38 -3.97 -3.98 -10.88
C THR A 38 -2.95 -4.95 -10.27
N TYR A 39 -1.85 -5.15 -11.00
CA TYR A 39 -0.78 -6.04 -10.59
C TYR A 39 0.25 -5.34 -9.71
N ASN A 40 0.78 -6.09 -8.73
CA ASN A 40 2.01 -5.70 -8.06
C ASN A 40 3.25 -6.11 -8.89
N ILE A 41 4.45 -5.74 -8.41
CA ILE A 41 5.72 -6.06 -9.06
C ILE A 41 6.01 -7.58 -9.15
N LYS A 42 5.31 -8.39 -8.36
CA LYS A 42 5.42 -9.87 -8.36
C LYS A 42 4.43 -10.53 -9.32
N GLY A 43 3.60 -9.75 -10.03
CA GLY A 43 2.57 -10.25 -10.92
C GLY A 43 1.31 -10.78 -10.20
N GLU A 44 1.13 -10.46 -8.92
CA GLU A 44 -0.08 -10.77 -8.17
C GLU A 44 -1.11 -9.66 -8.36
N PHE A 45 -2.38 -10.00 -8.50
CA PHE A 45 -3.47 -9.05 -8.73
C PHE A 45 -4.19 -8.71 -7.42
N TYR A 46 -4.29 -7.42 -7.10
CA TYR A 46 -5.03 -6.91 -5.93
C TYR A 46 -6.44 -6.53 -6.32
N ARG A 47 -7.42 -7.37 -5.95
CA ARG A 47 -8.82 -7.17 -6.29
C ARG A 47 -9.56 -6.42 -5.18
N LEU A 48 -10.27 -5.36 -5.58
CA LEU A 48 -11.18 -4.59 -4.73
C LEU A 48 -12.44 -4.26 -5.51
N ASP A 49 -13.55 -4.90 -5.17
CA ASP A 49 -14.82 -4.76 -5.90
C ASP A 49 -15.54 -3.45 -5.51
N ASP A 50 -15.53 -3.10 -4.22
CA ASP A 50 -16.18 -1.92 -3.68
C ASP A 50 -15.22 -1.14 -2.78
N PRO A 51 -14.66 -0.01 -3.25
CA PRO A 51 -13.77 0.82 -2.46
C PRO A 51 -14.49 1.61 -1.36
N ASP A 52 -15.78 1.95 -1.54
CA ASP A 52 -16.50 2.81 -0.60
C ASP A 52 -16.74 2.10 0.74
N ARG A 53 -16.87 0.77 0.72
CA ARG A 53 -16.99 -0.01 1.95
C ARG A 53 -15.80 0.17 2.89
N LEU A 54 -14.60 0.43 2.34
CA LEU A 54 -13.39 0.61 3.15
C LEU A 54 -13.42 1.86 4.04
N LEU A 55 -14.19 2.89 3.65
CA LEU A 55 -14.34 4.14 4.43
C LEU A 55 -15.68 4.23 5.16
N ASN A 56 -16.68 3.46 4.75
CA ASN A 56 -18.04 3.56 5.29
C ASN A 56 -18.36 2.44 6.28
N ASP A 57 -17.79 1.26 6.13
CA ASP A 57 -18.03 0.10 6.98
C ASP A 57 -17.21 0.14 8.28
N LYS A 58 -17.44 -0.87 9.13
CA LYS A 58 -16.60 -1.13 10.31
C LYS A 58 -15.29 -1.81 9.91
N THR A 59 -14.41 -1.06 9.28
CA THR A 59 -13.07 -1.48 8.86
C THR A 59 -12.01 -0.78 9.71
N LEU A 60 -10.79 -1.31 9.74
CA LEU A 60 -9.67 -0.63 10.40
C LEU A 60 -9.35 0.69 9.72
N LEU A 61 -9.46 0.73 8.38
CA LEU A 61 -9.26 1.96 7.63
C LEU A 61 -10.27 3.03 8.04
N ALA A 62 -11.56 2.69 8.02
CA ALA A 62 -12.62 3.63 8.39
C ALA A 62 -12.47 4.16 9.82
N ASP A 63 -12.15 3.27 10.77
CA ASP A 63 -11.92 3.65 12.16
C ASP A 63 -10.74 4.63 12.29
N ARG A 64 -9.59 4.27 11.72
CA ARG A 64 -8.40 5.12 11.77
C ARG A 64 -8.61 6.46 11.09
N TYR A 65 -9.29 6.45 9.95
CA TYR A 65 -9.58 7.66 9.18
C TYR A 65 -10.53 8.60 9.93
N LYS A 66 -11.66 8.09 10.43
CA LYS A 66 -12.66 8.87 11.15
C LYS A 66 -12.14 9.46 12.47
N ASN A 67 -11.22 8.75 13.13
CA ASN A 67 -10.62 9.20 14.39
C ASN A 67 -9.32 10.01 14.19
N GLY A 68 -8.92 10.33 12.95
CA GLY A 68 -7.67 11.06 12.69
C GLY A 68 -6.40 10.29 13.10
N LEU A 69 -6.46 8.95 13.08
CA LEU A 69 -5.37 8.07 13.50
C LEU A 69 -4.69 7.34 12.33
N LEU A 70 -5.06 7.68 11.10
CA LEU A 70 -4.48 7.06 9.93
C LEU A 70 -3.07 7.64 9.65
N LYS A 71 -2.06 6.90 10.06
CA LYS A 71 -0.66 7.29 9.93
C LYS A 71 0.11 6.31 9.07
N SER A 72 1.17 6.79 8.42
CA SER A 72 2.13 5.99 7.66
C SER A 72 3.40 5.78 8.47
N GLU A 73 3.99 4.59 8.35
CA GLU A 73 5.35 4.36 8.81
C GLU A 73 6.37 4.72 7.72
N TRP A 74 7.59 4.97 8.14
CA TRP A 74 8.77 5.02 7.29
C TRP A 74 9.20 3.58 7.02
N ASP A 75 8.91 3.12 5.80
CA ASP A 75 9.04 1.74 5.35
C ASP A 75 8.03 0.76 5.99
N HIS A 76 7.82 -0.39 5.34
CA HIS A 76 7.00 -1.45 5.90
C HIS A 76 7.60 -2.04 7.19
N PRO A 77 6.77 -2.55 8.10
CA PRO A 77 7.27 -3.26 9.27
C PRO A 77 8.08 -4.48 8.85
N ASP A 78 9.30 -4.60 9.37
CA ASP A 78 10.05 -5.83 9.25
C ASP A 78 9.45 -6.87 10.20
N VAL A 79 8.97 -7.97 9.62
CA VAL A 79 8.42 -9.12 10.35
C VAL A 79 9.28 -10.38 10.15
N SER A 80 10.44 -10.24 9.49
CA SER A 80 11.37 -11.34 9.27
C SER A 80 11.89 -11.89 10.60
N GLY A 81 11.86 -13.21 10.76
CA GLY A 81 12.31 -13.86 11.99
C GLY A 81 11.34 -13.80 13.17
N LEU A 82 10.19 -13.14 13.05
CA LEU A 82 9.17 -13.15 14.09
C LEU A 82 8.30 -14.43 14.01
N PRO A 83 7.85 -14.96 15.15
CA PRO A 83 6.80 -15.96 15.17
C PRO A 83 5.52 -15.45 14.48
N PRO A 84 4.68 -16.33 13.88
CA PRO A 84 3.52 -15.91 13.09
C PRO A 84 2.55 -14.95 13.81
N GLU A 85 2.30 -15.14 15.10
CA GLU A 85 1.45 -14.23 15.89
C GLU A 85 2.09 -12.86 16.07
N ALA A 86 3.35 -12.81 16.48
CA ALA A 86 4.09 -11.56 16.66
C ALA A 86 4.25 -10.80 15.32
N ALA A 87 4.48 -11.53 14.21
CA ALA A 87 4.53 -10.98 12.89
C ALA A 87 3.18 -10.34 12.50
N ARG A 88 2.06 -11.02 12.80
CA ARG A 88 0.71 -10.48 12.58
C ARG A 88 0.44 -9.24 13.42
N GLU A 89 0.76 -9.27 14.70
CA GLU A 89 0.58 -8.11 15.58
C GLU A 89 1.39 -6.92 15.09
N ARG A 90 2.67 -7.13 14.74
CA ARG A 90 3.54 -6.08 14.19
C ARG A 90 3.00 -5.52 12.87
N TYR A 91 2.45 -6.37 12.02
CA TYR A 91 1.90 -5.94 10.73
C TYR A 91 0.65 -5.08 10.88
N LEU A 92 -0.22 -5.39 11.84
CA LEU A 92 -1.43 -4.64 12.14
C LEU A 92 -1.15 -3.34 12.90
N TYR A 93 -0.08 -3.29 13.68
CA TYR A 93 0.30 -2.16 14.50
C TYR A 93 1.01 -1.09 13.67
N ILE A 94 0.70 0.18 13.94
CA ILE A 94 1.45 1.32 13.41
C ILE A 94 2.35 1.81 14.54
N ASP A 95 3.66 1.62 14.39
CA ASP A 95 4.65 2.00 15.40
C ASP A 95 4.82 3.52 15.41
N PRO A 96 4.47 4.20 16.52
CA PRO A 96 4.59 5.65 16.62
C PRO A 96 6.04 6.15 16.45
N ASN A 97 7.05 5.31 16.79
CA ASN A 97 8.46 5.65 16.63
C ASN A 97 8.93 5.57 15.17
N ARG A 98 8.11 5.04 14.27
CA ARG A 98 8.41 4.92 12.83
C ARG A 98 7.49 5.77 11.96
N THR A 99 6.59 6.53 12.55
CA THR A 99 5.65 7.35 11.76
C THR A 99 6.37 8.47 11.01
N CYS A 100 5.93 8.74 9.79
CA CYS A 100 6.45 9.80 8.95
C CYS A 100 5.38 10.81 8.52
N ASN A 101 4.13 10.40 8.41
CA ASN A 101 3.03 11.31 8.10
C ASN A 101 1.69 10.84 8.67
N GLN A 102 0.79 11.80 8.83
CA GLN A 102 -0.64 11.62 9.00
C GLN A 102 -1.30 11.67 7.63
N ILE A 103 -2.15 10.70 7.31
CA ILE A 103 -3.04 10.76 6.15
C ILE A 103 -4.34 11.43 6.60
N THR A 104 -4.59 12.65 6.14
CA THR A 104 -5.72 13.49 6.59
C THR A 104 -6.94 13.32 5.72
N LYS A 105 -6.74 12.89 4.45
CA LYS A 105 -7.83 12.62 3.51
C LYS A 105 -7.45 11.47 2.59
N VAL A 106 -8.42 10.63 2.24
CA VAL A 106 -8.29 9.55 1.25
C VAL A 106 -9.47 9.64 0.28
N GLU A 107 -9.18 9.53 -0.99
CA GLU A 107 -10.17 9.42 -2.06
C GLU A 107 -9.86 8.21 -2.95
N PHE A 108 -10.89 7.43 -3.25
CA PHE A 108 -10.83 6.36 -4.24
C PHE A 108 -11.38 6.88 -5.57
N PHE A 109 -10.56 6.86 -6.59
CA PHE A 109 -10.94 7.28 -7.93
C PHE A 109 -11.02 6.08 -8.87
N THR A 110 -12.23 5.66 -9.20
CA THR A 110 -12.47 4.59 -10.17
C THR A 110 -12.24 5.13 -11.59
N THR A 111 -11.28 4.53 -12.28
CA THR A 111 -10.94 4.91 -13.66
C THR A 111 -11.85 4.19 -14.67
N ASN A 112 -11.75 4.56 -15.94
CA ASN A 112 -12.34 3.79 -17.05
C ASN A 112 -11.35 2.77 -17.67
N ILE A 113 -10.19 2.58 -17.05
CA ILE A 113 -9.15 1.66 -17.51
C ILE A 113 -9.28 0.34 -16.78
N LYS A 114 -9.09 -0.76 -17.51
CA LYS A 114 -9.05 -2.11 -16.97
C LYS A 114 -7.73 -2.77 -17.36
N GLU A 115 -7.24 -3.67 -16.52
CA GLU A 115 -6.15 -4.58 -16.89
C GLU A 115 -6.65 -5.61 -17.90
N GLU A 116 -5.76 -6.06 -18.76
CA GLU A 116 -6.08 -7.08 -19.75
C GLU A 116 -6.52 -8.40 -19.06
N GLY A 117 -7.67 -8.93 -19.48
CA GLY A 117 -8.25 -10.12 -18.89
C GLY A 117 -9.07 -9.91 -17.62
N TRP A 118 -9.29 -8.63 -17.22
CA TRP A 118 -10.09 -8.29 -16.05
C TRP A 118 -11.25 -7.35 -16.39
N ASP A 119 -12.39 -7.57 -15.76
CA ASP A 119 -13.57 -6.71 -15.94
C ASP A 119 -13.63 -5.53 -14.99
N LEU A 120 -12.87 -5.57 -13.91
CA LEU A 120 -12.85 -4.52 -12.91
C LEU A 120 -12.02 -3.31 -13.37
N PRO A 121 -12.53 -2.09 -13.21
CA PRO A 121 -11.76 -0.89 -13.49
C PRO A 121 -10.66 -0.70 -12.44
N ILE A 122 -9.54 -0.11 -12.86
CA ILE A 122 -8.48 0.28 -11.93
C ILE A 122 -8.99 1.39 -11.03
N ILE A 123 -8.70 1.27 -9.74
CA ILE A 123 -9.03 2.25 -8.71
C ILE A 123 -7.72 2.91 -8.27
N LEU A 124 -7.57 4.20 -8.49
CA LEU A 124 -6.46 4.99 -7.96
C LEU A 124 -6.81 5.47 -6.55
N VAL A 125 -5.83 5.43 -5.65
CA VAL A 125 -5.97 5.91 -4.27
C VAL A 125 -5.20 7.21 -4.12
N ILE A 126 -5.90 8.30 -3.90
CA ILE A 126 -5.32 9.62 -3.69
C ILE A 126 -5.38 9.93 -2.20
N GLY A 127 -4.30 10.43 -1.65
CA GLY A 127 -4.23 10.84 -0.26
C GLY A 127 -3.69 12.25 -0.08
N TRP A 128 -4.02 12.84 1.07
CA TRP A 128 -3.39 14.06 1.55
C TRP A 128 -2.56 13.70 2.78
N VAL A 129 -1.27 13.97 2.73
CA VAL A 129 -0.32 13.60 3.76
C VAL A 129 0.27 14.83 4.42
N VAL A 130 0.25 14.85 5.74
CA VAL A 130 0.88 15.87 6.56
C VAL A 130 2.08 15.23 7.26
N PRO A 131 3.31 15.64 6.95
CA PRO A 131 4.50 15.15 7.64
C PRO A 131 4.40 15.39 9.15
N ILE A 132 4.74 14.37 9.94
CA ILE A 132 4.72 14.43 11.40
C ILE A 132 6.05 13.90 11.98
N PRO A 133 6.52 14.34 13.16
CA PRO A 133 7.63 13.67 13.84
C PRO A 133 7.30 12.14 13.99
N VAL A 134 8.25 11.25 13.86
CA VAL A 134 9.73 11.29 13.99
C VAL A 134 10.41 11.51 12.62
N PHE A 135 9.86 11.00 11.50
CA PHE A 135 10.47 11.04 10.18
C PHE A 135 9.86 12.07 9.24
N GLY A 136 8.89 12.86 9.70
CA GLY A 136 8.17 13.80 8.86
C GLY A 136 9.05 14.87 8.21
N ASP A 137 10.02 15.41 8.92
CA ASP A 137 10.93 16.42 8.36
C ASP A 137 11.72 15.86 7.17
N LYS A 138 12.17 14.61 7.27
CA LYS A 138 12.84 13.91 6.16
C LYS A 138 11.88 13.70 5.00
N LEU A 139 10.66 13.21 5.28
CA LEU A 139 9.66 13.02 4.25
C LEU A 139 9.29 14.33 3.57
N GLU A 140 9.14 15.43 4.30
CA GLU A 140 8.81 16.73 3.72
C GLU A 140 9.89 17.22 2.75
N GLN A 141 11.17 17.01 3.10
CA GLN A 141 12.28 17.32 2.20
C GLN A 141 12.18 16.50 0.90
N LEU A 142 11.87 15.19 0.99
CA LEU A 142 11.70 14.34 -0.18
C LEU A 142 10.51 14.77 -1.03
N LEU A 143 9.38 15.14 -0.40
CA LEU A 143 8.18 15.60 -1.12
C LEU A 143 8.41 16.92 -1.87
N LYS A 144 9.31 17.78 -1.38
CA LYS A 144 9.65 19.06 -2.01
C LYS A 144 10.71 18.95 -3.10
N ASP A 145 11.51 17.89 -3.12
CA ASP A 145 12.59 17.74 -4.10
C ASP A 145 12.07 17.10 -5.41
N PRO A 146 12.10 17.86 -6.53
CA PRO A 146 11.61 17.36 -7.82
C PRO A 146 12.49 16.25 -8.42
N ASN A 147 13.66 15.98 -7.86
CA ASN A 147 14.57 14.93 -8.31
C ASN A 147 14.39 13.62 -7.56
N ILE A 148 13.57 13.62 -6.50
CA ILE A 148 13.31 12.45 -5.68
C ILE A 148 11.91 11.93 -5.95
N ASN A 149 11.81 10.64 -6.24
CA ASN A 149 10.53 9.98 -6.41
C ASN A 149 10.02 9.47 -5.06
N VAL A 150 8.95 10.04 -4.57
CA VAL A 150 8.28 9.56 -3.36
C VAL A 150 7.29 8.47 -3.74
N ALA A 151 7.31 7.38 -3.00
CA ALA A 151 6.43 6.24 -3.23
C ALA A 151 5.74 5.80 -1.94
N TYR A 152 4.54 5.25 -2.11
CA TYR A 152 3.78 4.62 -1.04
C TYR A 152 3.49 3.17 -1.38
N SER A 153 3.30 2.36 -0.36
CA SER A 153 2.90 0.97 -0.51
C SER A 153 1.82 0.63 0.49
N VAL A 154 0.78 -0.04 0.02
CA VAL A 154 -0.37 -0.39 0.84
C VAL A 154 -0.07 -1.57 1.77
N ARG A 155 -0.48 -1.46 3.02
CA ARG A 155 -0.63 -2.59 3.96
C ARG A 155 -2.09 -3.03 3.98
N VAL A 156 -2.36 -4.25 3.55
CA VAL A 156 -3.72 -4.77 3.40
C VAL A 156 -3.93 -6.05 4.19
N ILE A 157 -5.17 -6.30 4.54
CA ILE A 157 -5.67 -7.61 4.97
C ILE A 157 -6.36 -8.22 3.76
N ASN A 158 -5.89 -9.38 3.32
CA ASN A 158 -6.45 -10.10 2.18
C ASN A 158 -7.11 -11.40 2.62
N LEU A 159 -8.05 -11.88 1.84
CA LEU A 159 -8.44 -13.27 1.86
C LEU A 159 -7.30 -14.14 1.33
N LYS A 160 -7.37 -15.45 1.61
CA LYS A 160 -6.40 -16.41 1.05
C LYS A 160 -6.34 -16.25 -0.47
N PRO A 161 -5.13 -16.07 -1.04
CA PRO A 161 -5.00 -15.86 -2.46
C PRO A 161 -5.54 -17.03 -3.27
N LYS A 162 -6.24 -16.73 -4.36
CA LYS A 162 -6.79 -17.69 -5.32
C LYS A 162 -6.00 -17.63 -6.62
N LEU A 163 -5.91 -18.76 -7.32
CA LEU A 163 -5.40 -18.80 -8.67
C LEU A 163 -6.58 -18.64 -9.65
N ILE A 164 -6.57 -17.55 -10.42
CA ILE A 164 -7.53 -17.31 -11.51
C ILE A 164 -6.72 -17.16 -12.79
N ASN A 165 -6.95 -18.03 -13.77
CA ASN A 165 -6.20 -18.06 -15.03
C ASN A 165 -4.66 -18.07 -14.85
N GLY A 166 -4.17 -18.78 -13.83
CA GLY A 166 -2.74 -18.86 -13.52
C GLY A 166 -2.17 -17.63 -12.78
N ILE A 167 -3.00 -16.63 -12.48
CA ILE A 167 -2.64 -15.42 -11.76
C ILE A 167 -3.07 -15.56 -10.30
N LYS A 168 -2.16 -15.23 -9.39
CA LYS A 168 -2.47 -15.17 -7.96
C LYS A 168 -3.23 -13.89 -7.65
N VAL A 169 -4.49 -14.04 -7.24
CA VAL A 169 -5.41 -12.95 -6.92
C VAL A 169 -5.53 -12.81 -5.41
N LYS A 170 -5.37 -11.61 -4.93
CA LYS A 170 -5.55 -11.21 -3.53
C LYS A 170 -6.82 -10.37 -3.42
N ASP A 171 -7.86 -10.94 -2.83
CA ASP A 171 -9.09 -10.21 -2.52
C ASP A 171 -8.86 -9.36 -1.29
N VAL A 172 -8.87 -8.04 -1.47
CA VAL A 172 -8.64 -7.08 -0.38
C VAL A 172 -9.85 -7.08 0.55
N LEU A 173 -9.63 -7.42 1.81
CA LEU A 173 -10.66 -7.38 2.85
C LEU A 173 -10.67 -6.03 3.58
N ASP A 174 -9.49 -5.51 3.92
CA ASP A 174 -9.32 -4.24 4.63
C ASP A 174 -7.97 -3.60 4.30
N VAL A 175 -7.82 -2.33 4.62
CA VAL A 175 -6.57 -1.60 4.49
C VAL A 175 -6.11 -1.14 5.87
N ILE A 176 -4.87 -1.41 6.20
CA ILE A 176 -4.27 -0.98 7.46
C ILE A 176 -3.78 0.46 7.35
N THR A 177 -3.01 0.74 6.32
CA THR A 177 -2.46 2.07 5.97
C THR A 177 -1.72 2.01 4.63
N TRP A 178 -1.13 3.13 4.22
CA TRP A 178 -0.12 3.22 3.18
C TRP A 178 1.17 3.74 3.81
N ASP A 179 2.25 2.96 3.74
CA ASP A 179 3.56 3.35 4.26
C ASP A 179 4.37 4.06 3.18
N TYR A 180 5.22 5.02 3.59
CA TYR A 180 6.26 5.52 2.71
C TYR A 180 7.30 4.41 2.50
N VAL A 181 7.69 4.18 1.24
CA VAL A 181 8.66 3.16 0.86
C VAL A 181 9.62 3.67 -0.20
N SER A 182 10.82 3.11 -0.24
CA SER A 182 11.79 3.40 -1.30
C SER A 182 11.40 2.73 -2.63
N GLU A 183 10.80 1.53 -2.57
CA GLU A 183 10.32 0.79 -3.73
C GLU A 183 8.88 0.33 -3.51
N PRO A 184 7.92 0.83 -4.30
CA PRO A 184 6.52 0.46 -4.13
C PRO A 184 6.21 -0.93 -4.67
N GLY A 185 5.34 -1.66 -3.98
CA GLY A 185 4.84 -2.95 -4.45
C GLY A 185 3.96 -2.84 -5.70
N ILE A 186 3.36 -1.69 -5.95
CA ILE A 186 2.57 -1.38 -7.14
C ILE A 186 3.19 -0.17 -7.83
N TYR A 187 3.62 -0.30 -9.08
CA TYR A 187 4.35 0.76 -9.79
C TYR A 187 3.59 2.08 -9.91
N THR A 188 2.25 2.04 -9.92
CA THR A 188 1.43 3.25 -9.97
C THR A 188 1.48 4.07 -8.68
N SER A 189 2.02 3.52 -7.60
CA SER A 189 2.10 4.18 -6.29
C SER A 189 3.28 5.15 -6.17
N THR A 190 3.73 5.74 -7.26
CA THR A 190 4.82 6.72 -7.27
C THR A 190 4.36 8.05 -7.82
N GLN A 191 4.90 9.14 -7.28
CA GLN A 191 4.57 10.50 -7.77
C GLN A 191 5.04 10.72 -9.21
N TRP A 192 6.09 10.04 -9.62
CA TRP A 192 6.63 10.20 -10.97
C TRP A 192 5.82 9.49 -12.06
N MET A 193 4.88 8.62 -11.70
CA MET A 193 3.95 8.05 -12.69
C MET A 193 3.18 9.13 -13.44
N ALA A 194 2.83 10.22 -12.77
CA ALA A 194 2.22 11.38 -13.41
C ALA A 194 3.15 12.07 -14.42
N GLY A 195 4.46 11.98 -14.22
CA GLY A 195 5.49 12.56 -15.08
C GLY A 195 5.98 11.68 -16.23
N GLY A 196 5.41 10.48 -16.42
CA GLY A 196 5.74 9.61 -17.55
C GLY A 196 7.01 8.79 -17.38
N LEU A 197 7.31 8.31 -16.15
CA LEU A 197 8.33 7.29 -15.97
C LEU A 197 8.02 6.08 -16.84
N LYS A 198 8.99 5.73 -17.69
CA LYS A 198 8.95 4.42 -18.32
C LYS A 198 9.17 3.38 -17.22
N PRO A 199 8.30 2.35 -17.09
CA PRO A 199 8.62 1.23 -16.22
C PRO A 199 9.99 0.71 -16.60
N ARG A 200 10.78 0.35 -15.63
CA ARG A 200 11.94 -0.50 -15.89
C ARG A 200 11.39 -1.71 -16.65
N SER A 201 11.74 -1.83 -17.92
CA SER A 201 11.39 -3.02 -18.68
C SER A 201 11.84 -4.22 -17.86
N SER A 202 10.96 -5.19 -17.69
CA SER A 202 11.30 -6.48 -17.08
C SER A 202 12.30 -7.32 -17.91
N GLU A 203 12.87 -6.72 -18.93
CA GLU A 203 14.12 -7.13 -19.57
C GLU A 203 15.35 -6.75 -18.71
N VAL A 204 15.32 -7.13 -17.44
CA VAL A 204 16.55 -7.61 -16.85
C VAL A 204 16.70 -9.00 -17.47
N SER A 205 17.32 -9.03 -18.64
CA SER A 205 17.93 -10.23 -19.15
C SER A 205 18.63 -10.89 -17.95
N SER A 206 18.41 -12.18 -17.78
CA SER A 206 19.10 -13.04 -16.83
C SER A 206 20.63 -13.12 -17.10
N GLU A 207 21.14 -12.26 -17.95
CA GLU A 207 22.55 -11.96 -18.13
C GLU A 207 23.00 -11.08 -16.96
N GLY A 208 23.06 -11.71 -15.78
CA GLY A 208 23.74 -11.16 -14.63
C GLY A 208 25.15 -10.79 -15.07
N LEU A 209 25.57 -9.55 -14.80
CA LEU A 209 26.92 -9.10 -14.93
C LEU A 209 27.85 -10.08 -14.18
N CYS A 210 28.34 -11.08 -14.87
CA CYS A 210 29.45 -11.89 -14.42
C CYS A 210 30.74 -11.08 -14.70
N ILE A 211 31.22 -10.37 -13.69
CA ILE A 211 32.53 -9.78 -13.72
C ILE A 211 33.50 -10.88 -13.27
N ASP A 212 34.45 -11.23 -14.09
CA ASP A 212 35.53 -12.21 -13.83
C ASP A 212 35.07 -13.65 -13.52
N GLY A 213 34.04 -14.17 -14.21
CA GLY A 213 33.62 -15.57 -14.10
C GLY A 213 33.05 -15.99 -12.73
N ARG A 214 32.83 -15.07 -11.84
CA ARG A 214 32.16 -15.31 -10.56
C ARG A 214 30.77 -14.69 -10.60
N CYS A 215 29.77 -15.51 -10.88
CA CYS A 215 28.38 -15.12 -10.65
C CYS A 215 28.17 -14.85 -9.15
N PRO A 216 27.56 -13.71 -8.75
CA PRO A 216 27.18 -13.52 -7.37
C PRO A 216 26.22 -14.66 -7.00
N ILE A 217 26.58 -15.43 -5.97
CA ILE A 217 25.72 -16.45 -5.39
C ILE A 217 24.40 -15.75 -5.09
N THR A 218 23.36 -16.09 -5.83
CA THR A 218 21.99 -15.70 -5.49
C THR A 218 21.71 -16.36 -4.14
N ARG A 219 22.03 -15.66 -3.06
CA ARG A 219 21.37 -15.95 -1.79
C ARG A 219 19.89 -15.70 -2.07
N SER A 220 19.17 -16.78 -2.28
CA SER A 220 17.75 -16.80 -2.11
C SER A 220 17.48 -16.47 -0.63
N LYS A 221 17.50 -15.18 -0.28
CA LYS A 221 16.75 -14.73 0.84
C LYS A 221 15.31 -15.03 0.43
N SER A 222 14.77 -16.12 0.95
CA SER A 222 13.32 -16.26 1.08
C SER A 222 12.89 -15.11 1.99
N SER A 223 12.76 -13.92 1.40
CA SER A 223 12.04 -12.84 2.04
C SER A 223 10.62 -13.35 2.16
N VAL A 224 10.27 -13.84 3.34
CA VAL A 224 8.86 -13.99 3.73
C VAL A 224 8.29 -12.59 3.52
N SER A 225 7.55 -12.43 2.43
CA SER A 225 6.94 -11.13 2.18
C SER A 225 6.00 -10.85 3.35
N THR A 226 6.13 -9.67 3.94
CA THR A 226 5.24 -9.18 5.00
C THR A 226 3.77 -9.40 4.68
N GLU A 227 3.42 -9.36 3.41
CA GLU A 227 2.08 -9.62 2.87
C GLU A 227 1.58 -11.05 3.05
N SER A 228 2.48 -12.05 3.18
CA SER A 228 2.06 -13.45 3.36
C SER A 228 1.53 -13.75 4.77
N VAL A 229 1.80 -12.88 5.73
CA VAL A 229 1.45 -13.07 7.15
C VAL A 229 -0.05 -12.97 7.39
N LEU A 230 -0.78 -12.23 6.55
CA LEU A 230 -2.23 -11.98 6.71
C LEU A 230 -3.09 -12.61 5.62
N ASN A 231 -2.58 -13.59 4.89
CA ASN A 231 -3.39 -14.38 3.98
C ASN A 231 -4.30 -15.32 4.77
N THR A 232 -5.60 -15.20 4.57
CA THR A 232 -6.63 -15.96 5.29
C THR A 232 -7.28 -17.00 4.42
N ASP A 233 -7.71 -18.10 5.02
CA ASP A 233 -8.57 -19.07 4.34
C ASP A 233 -9.97 -18.49 4.12
N ASP A 234 -10.61 -18.85 2.98
CA ASP A 234 -11.95 -18.39 2.58
C ASP A 234 -13.11 -18.97 3.42
N SER A 235 -12.80 -19.63 4.53
CA SER A 235 -13.84 -20.15 5.40
C SER A 235 -14.54 -19.00 6.14
N ASN A 236 -15.87 -19.10 6.29
CA ASN A 236 -16.65 -18.19 7.12
C ASN A 236 -16.06 -18.04 8.54
N GLU A 237 -15.39 -19.08 9.01
CA GLU A 237 -14.70 -19.09 10.30
C GLU A 237 -13.48 -18.17 10.32
N THR A 238 -12.74 -18.11 9.23
CA THR A 238 -11.58 -17.22 9.12
C THR A 238 -12.01 -15.76 8.99
N ILE A 239 -13.04 -15.46 8.22
CA ILE A 239 -13.64 -14.12 8.14
C ILE A 239 -14.16 -13.68 9.51
N LYS A 240 -14.83 -14.57 10.24
CA LYS A 240 -15.30 -14.33 11.61
C LYS A 240 -14.12 -14.04 12.56
N LYS A 241 -13.06 -14.82 12.49
CA LYS A 241 -11.85 -14.64 13.29
C LYS A 241 -11.15 -13.31 13.04
N TYR A 242 -11.15 -12.83 11.78
CA TYR A 242 -10.61 -11.51 11.44
C TYR A 242 -11.50 -10.37 11.95
N LYS A 243 -12.81 -10.50 11.83
CA LYS A 243 -13.74 -9.54 12.44
C LYS A 243 -13.54 -9.47 13.95
N GLU A 244 -13.35 -10.60 14.62
CA GLU A 244 -13.05 -10.64 16.06
C GLU A 244 -11.71 -9.97 16.41
N ILE A 245 -10.68 -10.12 15.56
CA ILE A 245 -9.39 -9.42 15.74
C ILE A 245 -9.57 -7.91 15.56
N ILE A 246 -10.28 -7.49 14.51
CA ILE A 246 -10.60 -6.09 14.26
C ILE A 246 -11.39 -5.52 15.46
N ASP A 247 -12.45 -6.20 15.89
CA ASP A 247 -13.26 -5.78 17.02
C ASP A 247 -12.46 -5.72 18.33
N ARG A 248 -11.51 -6.62 18.53
CA ARG A 248 -10.61 -6.61 19.70
C ARG A 248 -9.67 -5.41 19.67
N GLU A 249 -9.08 -5.10 18.51
CA GLU A 249 -8.20 -3.93 18.36
C GLU A 249 -8.98 -2.61 18.50
N LEU A 250 -10.19 -2.55 17.99
CA LEU A 250 -11.08 -1.40 18.17
C LEU A 250 -11.45 -1.20 19.66
N ARG A 251 -11.73 -2.30 20.40
CA ARG A 251 -12.02 -2.23 21.84
C ARG A 251 -10.81 -1.80 22.67
N LYS A 252 -9.61 -2.30 22.37
CA LYS A 252 -8.37 -1.86 23.05
C LYS A 252 -8.18 -0.34 22.94
N ARG A 253 -8.52 0.24 21.80
CA ARG A 253 -8.43 1.68 21.56
C ARG A 253 -9.54 2.46 22.29
N GLY A 254 -10.75 1.91 22.33
CA GLY A 254 -11.86 2.50 23.08
C GLY A 254 -11.58 2.56 24.58
N SER A 255 -10.93 1.53 25.17
CA SER A 255 -10.56 1.54 26.58
C SER A 255 -9.42 2.51 26.90
N ALA A 256 -8.47 2.70 25.98
CA ALA A 256 -7.40 3.69 26.13
C ALA A 256 -7.92 5.14 26.14
N PHE A 257 -9.04 5.41 25.45
CA PHE A 257 -9.68 6.73 25.49
C PHE A 257 -10.46 6.99 26.78
N SER A 258 -11.02 5.96 27.42
CA SER A 258 -11.78 6.12 28.67
C SER A 258 -10.91 6.38 29.91
N GLU A 259 -9.62 6.06 29.86
CA GLU A 259 -8.67 6.33 30.95
C GLU A 259 -8.08 7.76 30.94
N TRP A 260 -8.33 8.56 29.89
CA TRP A 260 -7.81 9.92 29.76
C TRP A 260 -8.90 11.01 29.99
N VAL A 261 -10.11 10.62 30.35
CA VAL A 261 -11.19 11.55 30.70
C VAL A 261 -11.45 11.42 32.20
N ILE A 262 -10.53 11.95 33.00
CA ILE A 262 -10.75 12.36 34.40
C ILE A 262 -10.08 13.72 34.60
#